data_11681fca09cb7ff46c9b035ae6337235
#
_entry.id   11681fca09cb7ff46c9b035ae6337235
#
_cell.length_a   1.000
_cell.length_b   1.000
_cell.length_c   1.000
_cell.angle_alpha   90.00
_cell.angle_beta   90.00
_cell.angle_gamma   90.00
#
_symmetry.space_group_name_H-M   'P 1'
#
loop_
_entity.id
_entity.type
_entity.pdbx_description
1 polymer ?
#
loop_
_entity_poly.entity_id
_entity_poly.type
_entity_poly.pdbx_seq_one_letter_code
_entity_poly.pdbx_strand_id
1 'polypeptide(L)'
;VPLSLDPPLVLFCPQAGSQTWQRIQDTGLFCVNVLGEDHHELSRAFGTSRPDKFDGVAWTPSPGGMPILRDALTWAECRVEAVHPGGDHVIVVGRVLTLGECRDGGPLLFFQGRYRTAAPPPPSATTEVVDTLLAWPRHTDWI
;
A
#
# COMPACT_ATOMS: atom_id res chain seq x y z
N VAL A 1 4.64 -2.49 -2.64
CA VAL A 1 5.20 -3.86 -2.55
C VAL A 1 6.05 -3.95 -1.29
N PRO A 2 5.89 -4.98 -0.44
CA PRO A 2 6.84 -5.28 0.64
C PRO A 2 8.23 -5.53 0.07
N LEU A 3 9.28 -4.96 0.67
CA LEU A 3 10.65 -5.06 0.19
C LEU A 3 11.58 -5.75 1.19
N SER A 4 11.47 -5.40 2.49
CA SER A 4 12.33 -5.93 3.55
C SER A 4 11.57 -5.97 4.87
N LEU A 5 11.91 -6.91 5.74
CA LEU A 5 11.38 -7.02 7.09
C LEU A 5 12.31 -6.37 8.12
N ASP A 6 13.62 -6.41 7.89
CA ASP A 6 14.60 -5.79 8.77
C ASP A 6 15.72 -5.14 7.94
N PRO A 7 15.76 -3.81 7.87
CA PRO A 7 14.71 -2.89 8.34
C PRO A 7 13.40 -3.03 7.55
N PRO A 8 12.25 -2.64 8.12
CA PRO A 8 10.96 -2.75 7.43
C PRO A 8 10.86 -1.73 6.30
N LEU A 9 10.87 -2.22 5.06
CA LEU A 9 10.84 -1.39 3.85
C LEU A 9 9.69 -1.81 2.93
N VAL A 10 9.15 -0.81 2.25
CA VAL A 10 8.20 -0.96 1.14
C VAL A 10 8.70 -0.23 -0.09
N LEU A 11 8.22 -0.61 -1.26
CA LEU A 11 8.50 0.14 -2.47
C LEU A 11 7.22 0.41 -3.28
N PHE A 12 7.21 1.53 -4.00
CA PHE A 12 6.21 1.85 -5.01
C PHE A 12 6.84 2.65 -6.16
N CYS A 13 6.17 2.66 -7.32
CA CYS A 13 6.69 3.29 -8.52
C CYS A 13 5.67 4.32 -9.06
N PRO A 14 5.75 5.59 -8.64
CA PRO A 14 4.92 6.64 -9.21
C PRO A 14 5.50 7.14 -10.54
N GLN A 15 4.63 7.67 -11.41
CA GLN A 15 5.09 8.45 -12.55
C GLN A 15 5.92 9.66 -12.08
N ALA A 16 7.01 9.96 -12.77
CA ALA A 16 7.91 11.06 -12.40
C ALA A 16 7.20 12.42 -12.35
N GLY A 17 6.20 12.66 -13.23
CA GLY A 17 5.38 13.87 -13.26
C GLY A 17 4.14 13.87 -12.37
N SER A 18 3.95 12.87 -11.50
CA SER A 18 2.78 12.79 -10.62
C SER A 18 2.78 13.92 -9.60
N GLN A 19 1.67 14.67 -9.50
CA GLN A 19 1.49 15.69 -8.46
C GLN A 19 1.52 15.11 -7.05
N THR A 20 1.00 13.91 -6.87
CA THR A 20 1.05 13.21 -5.58
C THR A 20 2.50 12.90 -5.21
N TRP A 21 3.30 12.46 -6.17
CA TRP A 21 4.72 12.21 -5.96
C TRP A 21 5.47 13.49 -5.56
N GLN A 22 5.22 14.61 -6.23
CA GLN A 22 5.82 15.90 -5.88
C GLN A 22 5.52 16.28 -4.42
N ARG A 23 4.27 16.15 -3.97
CA ARG A 23 3.89 16.41 -2.58
C ARG A 23 4.58 15.47 -1.58
N ILE A 24 4.75 14.20 -1.95
CA ILE A 24 5.50 13.23 -1.13
C ILE A 24 6.98 13.65 -1.03
N GLN A 25 7.58 14.10 -2.13
CA GLN A 25 8.97 14.59 -2.12
C GLN A 25 9.14 15.79 -1.18
N ASP A 26 8.20 16.73 -1.19
CA ASP A 26 8.26 17.93 -0.36
C ASP A 26 8.21 17.61 1.15
N THR A 27 7.42 16.60 1.54
CA THR A 27 7.25 16.22 2.95
C THR A 27 8.20 15.11 3.38
N GLY A 28 8.65 14.29 2.45
CA GLY A 28 9.40 13.07 2.72
C GLY A 28 8.57 11.95 3.38
N LEU A 29 7.26 12.16 3.58
CA LEU A 29 6.35 11.23 4.26
C LEU A 29 5.19 10.82 3.34
N PHE A 30 4.70 9.60 3.51
CA PHE A 30 3.51 9.09 2.84
C PHE A 30 2.82 8.02 3.68
N CYS A 31 1.54 7.79 3.40
CA CYS A 31 0.78 6.71 4.00
C CYS A 31 0.27 5.75 2.92
N VAL A 32 0.63 4.49 3.03
CA VAL A 32 0.03 3.41 2.25
C VAL A 32 -1.28 3.01 2.91
N ASN A 33 -2.36 2.96 2.16
CA ASN A 33 -3.65 2.47 2.63
C ASN A 33 -4.02 1.23 1.80
N VAL A 34 -4.27 0.11 2.45
CA VAL A 34 -4.73 -1.12 1.81
C VAL A 34 -6.24 -1.11 1.74
N LEU A 35 -6.78 -1.07 0.53
CA LEU A 35 -8.22 -0.96 0.31
C LEU A 35 -8.93 -2.30 0.39
N GLY A 36 -10.13 -2.30 0.97
CA GLY A 36 -11.05 -3.42 0.98
C GLY A 36 -11.84 -3.56 -0.32
N GLU A 37 -12.47 -4.70 -0.52
CA GLU A 37 -13.22 -5.05 -1.74
C GLU A 37 -14.41 -4.11 -2.03
N ASP A 38 -14.92 -3.39 -1.05
CA ASP A 38 -15.98 -2.40 -1.15
C ASP A 38 -15.51 -1.00 -1.56
N HIS A 39 -14.18 -0.77 -1.63
CA HIS A 39 -13.59 0.53 -1.93
C HIS A 39 -13.37 0.82 -3.44
N HIS A 40 -14.20 0.27 -4.34
CA HIS A 40 -14.07 0.49 -5.80
C HIS A 40 -14.11 1.96 -6.18
N GLU A 41 -15.10 2.71 -5.66
CA GLU A 41 -15.26 4.13 -5.98
C GLU A 41 -14.11 4.98 -5.43
N LEU A 42 -13.64 4.64 -4.24
CA LEU A 42 -12.47 5.27 -3.63
C LEU A 42 -11.22 5.07 -4.49
N SER A 43 -10.97 3.83 -4.93
CA SER A 43 -9.86 3.50 -5.83
C SER A 43 -9.95 4.27 -7.15
N ARG A 44 -11.13 4.36 -7.75
CA ARG A 44 -11.36 5.17 -8.96
C ARG A 44 -11.05 6.64 -8.73
N ALA A 45 -11.54 7.22 -7.63
CA ALA A 45 -11.33 8.62 -7.30
C ALA A 45 -9.84 8.95 -7.21
N PHE A 46 -9.05 8.08 -6.56
CA PHE A 46 -7.61 8.25 -6.46
C PHE A 46 -6.84 7.95 -7.75
N GLY A 47 -7.39 7.11 -8.63
CA GLY A 47 -6.82 6.78 -9.93
C GLY A 47 -6.97 7.86 -10.99
N THR A 48 -7.79 8.89 -10.76
CA THR A 48 -8.02 9.98 -11.72
C THR A 48 -7.09 11.18 -11.45
N SER A 49 -6.77 11.92 -12.52
CA SER A 49 -6.00 13.18 -12.41
C SER A 49 -6.93 14.33 -12.06
N ARG A 50 -7.26 14.49 -10.78
CA ARG A 50 -8.00 15.65 -10.27
C ARG A 50 -7.26 16.29 -9.09
N PRO A 51 -7.35 17.62 -8.90
CA PRO A 51 -6.60 18.32 -7.85
C PRO A 51 -7.03 17.91 -6.45
N ASP A 52 -8.34 17.69 -6.23
CA ASP A 52 -8.93 17.44 -4.91
C ASP A 52 -9.35 15.98 -4.76
N LYS A 53 -8.34 15.08 -4.64
CA LYS A 53 -8.59 13.64 -4.49
C LYS A 53 -9.26 13.26 -3.17
N PHE A 54 -9.14 14.12 -2.16
CA PHE A 54 -9.70 13.92 -0.81
C PHE A 54 -11.07 14.57 -0.62
N ASP A 55 -11.60 15.29 -1.61
CA ASP A 55 -12.92 15.86 -1.54
C ASP A 55 -14.00 14.76 -1.40
N GLY A 56 -14.81 14.85 -0.34
CA GLY A 56 -15.81 13.84 0.01
C GLY A 56 -15.24 12.52 0.58
N VAL A 57 -13.93 12.42 0.76
CA VAL A 57 -13.28 11.22 1.32
C VAL A 57 -13.09 11.38 2.83
N ALA A 58 -13.60 10.43 3.60
CA ALA A 58 -13.37 10.40 5.04
C ALA A 58 -11.97 9.83 5.35
N TRP A 59 -11.18 10.58 6.11
CA TRP A 59 -9.86 10.18 6.53
C TRP A 59 -9.51 10.78 7.90
N THR A 60 -8.50 10.25 8.56
CA THR A 60 -7.93 10.76 9.80
C THR A 60 -6.41 10.88 9.66
N PRO A 61 -5.76 11.79 10.39
CA PRO A 61 -4.31 11.89 10.34
C PRO A 61 -3.63 10.70 11.05
N SER A 62 -2.55 10.20 10.46
CA SER A 62 -1.60 9.31 11.12
C SER A 62 -0.77 10.07 12.17
N PRO A 63 0.08 9.42 12.97
CA PRO A 63 0.99 10.10 13.90
C PRO A 63 1.86 11.18 13.25
N GLY A 64 2.30 10.99 12.00
CA GLY A 64 3.04 11.98 11.21
C GLY A 64 2.15 12.93 10.38
N GLY A 65 0.83 12.87 10.55
CA GLY A 65 -0.11 13.76 9.85
C GLY A 65 -0.52 13.29 8.45
N MET A 66 -0.13 12.09 8.03
CA MET A 66 -0.50 11.56 6.72
C MET A 66 -1.92 10.99 6.71
N PRO A 67 -2.63 11.01 5.58
CA PRO A 67 -4.03 10.60 5.54
C PRO A 67 -4.20 9.07 5.67
N ILE A 68 -4.90 8.65 6.71
CA ILE A 68 -5.42 7.30 6.89
C ILE A 68 -6.86 7.29 6.39
N LEU A 69 -7.12 6.56 5.32
CA LEU A 69 -8.47 6.46 4.75
C LEU A 69 -9.38 5.66 5.68
N ARG A 70 -10.60 6.15 5.89
CA ARG A 70 -11.58 5.44 6.68
C ARG A 70 -11.83 4.07 6.07
N ASP A 71 -11.97 3.06 6.93
CA ASP A 71 -12.29 1.68 6.56
C ASP A 71 -11.24 0.96 5.71
N ALA A 72 -10.05 1.54 5.50
CA ALA A 72 -8.93 0.80 4.96
C ALA A 72 -8.66 -0.48 5.78
N LEU A 73 -8.31 -1.59 5.12
CA LEU A 73 -8.01 -2.86 5.81
C LEU A 73 -6.83 -2.73 6.76
N THR A 74 -5.83 -1.99 6.34
CA THR A 74 -4.68 -1.59 7.15
C THR A 74 -4.00 -0.41 6.48
N TRP A 75 -3.06 0.20 7.20
CA TRP A 75 -2.26 1.30 6.68
C TRP A 75 -0.83 1.24 7.20
N ALA A 76 0.08 1.89 6.48
CA ALA A 76 1.46 2.05 6.88
C ALA A 76 1.91 3.49 6.64
N GLU A 77 2.34 4.18 7.69
CA GLU A 77 3.04 5.46 7.56
C GLU A 77 4.51 5.19 7.26
N CYS A 78 5.03 5.85 6.23
CA CYS A 78 6.36 5.62 5.72
C CYS A 78 7.10 6.93 5.49
N ARG A 79 8.43 6.87 5.63
CA ARG A 79 9.35 7.94 5.21
C ARG A 79 10.12 7.50 3.95
N VAL A 80 10.24 8.40 3.00
CA VAL A 80 11.10 8.16 1.83
C VAL A 80 12.54 7.95 2.28
N GLU A 81 13.12 6.83 1.90
CA GLU A 81 14.49 6.45 2.23
C GLU A 81 15.43 6.57 1.04
N ALA A 82 14.97 6.12 -0.14
CA ALA A 82 15.73 6.21 -1.37
C ALA A 82 14.81 6.39 -2.58
N VAL A 83 15.33 7.02 -3.62
CA VAL A 83 14.65 7.20 -4.89
C VAL A 83 15.62 6.86 -6.01
N HIS A 84 15.18 6.00 -6.93
CA HIS A 84 15.98 5.56 -8.07
C HIS A 84 15.24 5.82 -9.38
N PRO A 85 15.96 6.09 -10.48
CA PRO A 85 15.35 6.25 -11.79
C PRO A 85 14.73 4.93 -12.27
N GLY A 86 13.55 5.02 -12.87
CA GLY A 86 12.79 3.88 -13.42
C GLY A 86 12.15 4.21 -14.77
N GLY A 87 12.85 4.94 -15.64
CA GLY A 87 12.31 5.38 -16.93
C GLY A 87 11.38 6.59 -16.76
N ASP A 88 10.12 6.48 -17.19
CA ASP A 88 9.07 7.49 -17.00
C ASP A 88 8.46 7.46 -15.58
N HIS A 89 8.90 6.52 -14.75
CA HIS A 89 8.58 6.38 -13.34
C HIS A 89 9.84 6.56 -12.48
N VAL A 90 9.65 6.66 -11.18
CA VAL A 90 10.71 6.54 -10.18
C VAL A 90 10.41 5.35 -9.27
N ILE A 91 11.47 4.70 -8.76
CA ILE A 91 11.37 3.63 -7.77
C ILE A 91 11.61 4.28 -6.41
N VAL A 92 10.60 4.29 -5.58
CA VAL A 92 10.66 4.90 -4.24
C VAL A 92 10.73 3.80 -3.20
N VAL A 93 11.79 3.81 -2.41
CA VAL A 93 11.92 2.96 -1.22
C VAL A 93 11.48 3.78 -0.01
N GLY A 94 10.56 3.24 0.75
CA GLY A 94 10.05 3.84 1.97
C GLY A 94 10.31 2.98 3.19
N ARG A 95 10.79 3.60 4.26
CA ARG A 95 10.91 2.97 5.58
C ARG A 95 9.59 3.07 6.31
N VAL A 96 9.06 1.95 6.75
CA VAL A 96 7.85 1.91 7.57
C VAL A 96 8.18 2.46 8.96
N LEU A 97 7.42 3.46 9.39
CA LEU A 97 7.52 4.10 10.70
C LEU A 97 6.47 3.55 11.66
N THR A 98 5.26 3.37 11.17
CA THR A 98 4.11 2.92 11.96
C THR A 98 3.18 2.09 11.09
N LEU A 99 2.64 1.03 11.67
CA LEU A 99 1.62 0.16 11.05
C LEU A 99 0.30 0.31 11.78
N GLY A 100 -0.80 0.33 11.04
CA GLY A 100 -2.15 0.21 11.58
C GLY A 100 -2.54 -1.23 11.88
N GLU A 101 -3.58 -1.36 12.68
CA GLU A 101 -4.21 -2.66 12.90
C GLU A 101 -4.79 -3.19 11.58
N CYS A 102 -4.76 -4.51 11.43
CA CYS A 102 -5.39 -5.18 10.29
C CYS A 102 -6.86 -5.44 10.63
N ARG A 103 -7.77 -4.98 9.75
CA ARG A 103 -9.21 -5.24 9.87
C ARG A 103 -9.58 -6.46 9.04
N ASP A 104 -10.60 -7.16 9.48
CA ASP A 104 -11.18 -8.26 8.71
C ASP A 104 -11.83 -7.73 7.41
N GLY A 105 -11.68 -8.47 6.32
CA GLY A 105 -12.26 -8.14 5.02
C GLY A 105 -11.45 -8.67 3.85
N GLY A 106 -12.07 -8.76 2.69
CA GLY A 106 -11.41 -9.10 1.44
C GLY A 106 -10.64 -7.90 0.86
N PRO A 107 -9.45 -8.09 0.28
CA PRO A 107 -8.70 -7.02 -0.36
C PRO A 107 -9.35 -6.58 -1.68
N LEU A 108 -9.23 -5.30 -2.02
CA LEU A 108 -9.56 -4.81 -3.35
C LEU A 108 -8.53 -5.33 -4.35
N LEU A 109 -8.99 -6.15 -5.29
CA LEU A 109 -8.15 -6.68 -6.36
C LEU A 109 -8.47 -5.99 -7.68
N PHE A 110 -7.42 -5.65 -8.45
CA PHE A 110 -7.54 -5.14 -9.80
C PHE A 110 -6.78 -6.06 -10.75
N PHE A 111 -7.53 -6.74 -11.63
CA PHE A 111 -6.96 -7.72 -12.54
C PHE A 111 -7.58 -7.57 -13.93
N GLN A 112 -6.74 -7.51 -14.96
CA GLN A 112 -7.15 -7.37 -16.36
C GLN A 112 -8.15 -6.21 -16.61
N GLY A 113 -7.88 -5.04 -16.01
CA GLY A 113 -8.71 -3.84 -16.19
C GLY A 113 -10.04 -3.86 -15.42
N ARG A 114 -10.25 -4.79 -14.50
CA ARG A 114 -11.49 -4.94 -13.72
C ARG A 114 -11.21 -5.19 -12.25
N TYR A 115 -12.09 -4.69 -11.40
CA TYR A 115 -12.10 -5.07 -9.98
C TYR A 115 -12.59 -6.52 -9.82
N ARG A 116 -12.02 -7.21 -8.85
CA ARG A 116 -12.30 -8.60 -8.51
C ARG A 116 -12.37 -8.76 -7.00
N THR A 117 -13.05 -9.78 -6.54
CA THR A 117 -13.03 -10.25 -5.14
C THR A 117 -12.11 -11.46 -5.01
N ALA A 118 -11.46 -11.60 -3.88
CA ALA A 118 -10.73 -12.82 -3.55
C ALA A 118 -11.73 -13.95 -3.27
N ALA A 119 -11.45 -15.14 -3.79
CA ALA A 119 -12.20 -16.32 -3.36
C ALA A 119 -11.90 -16.56 -1.86
N PRO A 120 -12.92 -16.97 -1.05
CA PRO A 120 -12.66 -17.35 0.33
C PRO A 120 -11.65 -18.51 0.36
N PRO A 121 -10.75 -18.55 1.35
CA PRO A 121 -9.80 -19.66 1.47
C PRO A 121 -10.59 -20.97 1.64
N PRO A 122 -10.09 -22.08 1.11
CA PRO A 122 -10.70 -23.39 1.33
C PRO A 122 -10.73 -23.69 2.84
N PRO A 123 -11.73 -24.42 3.35
CA PRO A 123 -11.93 -24.64 4.79
C PRO A 123 -10.76 -25.26 5.55
N SER A 124 -9.83 -25.88 4.85
CA SER A 124 -8.61 -26.51 5.41
C SER A 124 -7.36 -25.63 5.39
N ALA A 125 -7.41 -24.43 4.80
CA ALA A 125 -6.20 -23.62 4.56
C ALA A 125 -5.90 -22.59 5.66
N THR A 126 -6.75 -22.44 6.67
CA THR A 126 -6.64 -21.35 7.65
C THR A 126 -5.45 -21.46 8.61
N THR A 127 -4.83 -22.61 8.72
CA THR A 127 -3.67 -22.82 9.61
C THR A 127 -2.35 -22.87 8.82
N GLU A 128 -2.36 -23.39 7.60
CA GLU A 128 -1.12 -23.61 6.83
C GLU A 128 -0.56 -22.33 6.19
N VAL A 129 -1.40 -21.35 5.83
CA VAL A 129 -0.93 -20.14 5.12
C VAL A 129 -0.12 -19.22 6.05
N VAL A 130 -0.52 -19.09 7.30
CA VAL A 130 0.22 -18.27 8.29
C VAL A 130 1.53 -18.96 8.65
N ASP A 131 1.51 -20.27 8.86
CA ASP A 131 2.71 -21.06 9.15
C ASP A 131 3.66 -21.11 7.94
N THR A 132 3.15 -21.15 6.70
CA THR A 132 3.98 -21.15 5.51
C THR A 132 4.63 -19.78 5.26
N LEU A 133 3.94 -18.65 5.55
CA LEU A 133 4.53 -17.32 5.44
C LEU A 133 5.54 -17.04 6.56
N LEU A 134 5.29 -17.55 7.77
CA LEU A 134 6.21 -17.42 8.91
C LEU A 134 7.34 -18.46 8.84
N ALA A 135 7.08 -19.61 8.23
CA ALA A 135 8.04 -20.66 7.94
C ALA A 135 8.75 -20.50 6.58
N TRP A 136 8.47 -19.41 5.85
CA TRP A 136 9.24 -19.10 4.64
C TRP A 136 10.72 -19.11 5.01
N PRO A 137 11.49 -20.05 4.45
CA PRO A 137 12.90 -20.15 4.82
C PRO A 137 13.53 -18.79 4.56
N ARG A 138 14.29 -18.29 5.51
CA ARG A 138 15.18 -17.13 5.31
C ARG A 138 16.32 -17.55 4.39
N HIS A 139 15.97 -18.09 3.23
CA HIS A 139 16.96 -18.49 2.23
C HIS A 139 17.42 -17.25 1.49
N THR A 140 18.67 -16.95 1.68
CA THR A 140 19.49 -16.00 0.93
C THR A 140 19.74 -16.41 -0.52
N ASP A 141 19.09 -17.46 -1.03
CA ASP A 141 19.42 -18.11 -2.28
C ASP A 141 18.35 -17.91 -3.37
N TRP A 142 17.93 -16.65 -3.57
CA TRP A 142 17.10 -16.28 -4.73
C TRP A 142 17.87 -15.43 -5.75
N ILE A 143 19.14 -15.73 -5.97
CA ILE A 143 19.91 -15.24 -7.13
C ILE A 143 20.70 -16.43 -7.70
#